data_23e42d1207c97caea49d4af0e30d9b8b
#
_entry.id   23e42d1207c97caea49d4af0e30d9b8b
#
_cell.length_a   1.000
_cell.length_b   1.000
_cell.length_c   1.000
_cell.angle_alpha   90.00
_cell.angle_beta   90.00
_cell.angle_gamma   90.00
#
_symmetry.space_group_name_H-M   'P 1'
#
loop_
_entity.id
_entity.type
_entity.pdbx_description
1 polymer ?
#
loop_
_entity_poly.entity_id
_entity_poly.type
_entity_poly.pdbx_seq_one_letter_code
_entity_poly.pdbx_strand_id
1 'polypeptide(L)'
;MIKYSNTNFYRAFRSPISNGEHQNIYIDGTRQPTHMPLEAHQIIDSWFENRFSIKARSSTIFVGTKRESVSKYAQYSSCVVKRISFPTDSKFIYSLSICDLFDEIDDLQHIDGELTKESIHQFLENAEYQITSQPDSIPSDFLGEIMVYCHNFLLQDV
;
A
#
# COMPACT_ATOMS: atom_id res chain seq x y z
N MET A 1 4.88 -17.18 -19.10
CA MET A 1 5.15 -15.74 -19.19
C MET A 1 4.13 -14.98 -18.36
N ILE A 2 4.58 -14.03 -17.55
CA ILE A 2 3.70 -13.21 -16.72
C ILE A 2 3.02 -12.17 -17.60
N LYS A 3 1.71 -12.07 -17.48
CA LYS A 3 0.93 -11.04 -18.18
C LYS A 3 0.68 -9.87 -17.24
N TYR A 4 1.17 -8.69 -17.60
CA TYR A 4 1.00 -7.46 -16.84
C TYR A 4 -0.21 -6.67 -17.33
N SER A 5 -0.88 -5.98 -16.41
CA SER A 5 -1.95 -5.04 -16.72
C SER A 5 -1.38 -3.80 -17.43
N ASN A 6 -2.21 -3.18 -18.26
CA ASN A 6 -1.88 -1.91 -18.92
C ASN A 6 -2.04 -0.70 -17.98
N THR A 7 -2.68 -0.87 -16.84
CA THR A 7 -2.86 0.20 -15.86
C THR A 7 -1.55 0.45 -15.13
N ASN A 8 -1.11 1.69 -15.10
CA ASN A 8 0.11 2.10 -14.43
C ASN A 8 -0.21 2.79 -13.12
N PHE A 9 0.63 2.49 -12.12
CA PHE A 9 0.66 3.19 -10.84
C PHE A 9 2.05 3.79 -10.64
N TYR A 10 2.26 4.44 -9.51
CA TYR A 10 3.51 5.12 -9.19
C TYR A 10 3.96 4.75 -7.79
N ARG A 11 5.28 4.65 -7.62
CA ARG A 11 5.89 4.37 -6.34
C ARG A 11 7.21 5.12 -6.21
N ALA A 12 7.47 5.69 -5.04
CA ALA A 12 8.75 6.28 -4.69
C ALA A 12 9.65 5.23 -4.03
N PHE A 13 10.89 5.14 -4.50
CA PHE A 13 11.93 4.27 -3.94
C PHE A 13 13.02 5.12 -3.31
N ARG A 14 13.48 4.71 -2.13
CA ARG A 14 14.52 5.45 -1.38
C ARG A 14 15.92 5.33 -1.99
N SER A 15 16.14 4.32 -2.82
CA SER A 15 17.42 4.05 -3.47
C SER A 15 17.20 3.85 -4.96
N PRO A 16 18.23 4.07 -5.80
CA PRO A 16 18.14 3.72 -7.20
C PRO A 16 17.77 2.24 -7.38
N ILE A 17 16.87 2.00 -8.33
CA ILE A 17 16.37 0.66 -8.64
C ILE A 17 16.27 0.53 -10.16
N SER A 18 16.63 -0.64 -10.70
CA SER A 18 16.60 -0.88 -12.13
C SER A 18 15.19 -1.01 -12.67
N ASN A 19 15.00 -0.65 -13.93
CA ASN A 19 13.78 -0.97 -14.66
C ASN A 19 13.68 -2.48 -14.91
N GLY A 20 12.49 -2.95 -15.24
CA GLY A 20 12.23 -4.35 -15.53
C GLY A 20 11.46 -5.05 -14.44
N GLU A 21 11.45 -6.37 -14.50
CA GLU A 21 10.68 -7.21 -13.60
C GLU A 21 11.38 -7.39 -12.27
N HIS A 22 10.62 -7.28 -11.19
CA HIS A 22 11.08 -7.47 -9.81
C HIS A 22 10.12 -8.40 -9.07
N GLN A 23 10.64 -9.08 -8.05
CA GLN A 23 9.83 -9.88 -7.15
C GLN A 23 9.39 -9.05 -5.95
N ASN A 24 8.19 -9.32 -5.45
CA ASN A 24 7.73 -8.77 -4.18
C ASN A 24 8.39 -9.59 -3.06
N ILE A 25 9.44 -9.05 -2.46
CA ILE A 25 10.19 -9.71 -1.40
C ILE A 25 9.40 -9.82 -0.09
N TYR A 26 8.25 -9.12 0.02
CA TYR A 26 7.41 -9.12 1.20
C TYR A 26 6.20 -10.06 1.10
N ILE A 27 6.11 -10.87 0.03
CA ILE A 27 4.92 -11.68 -0.24
C ILE A 27 4.51 -12.59 0.93
N ASP A 28 5.47 -13.03 1.73
CA ASP A 28 5.24 -13.89 2.91
C ASP A 28 4.93 -13.11 4.19
N GLY A 29 4.73 -11.80 4.09
CA GLY A 29 4.37 -10.96 5.24
C GLY A 29 5.54 -10.59 6.15
N THR A 30 6.71 -10.34 5.56
CA THR A 30 7.95 -10.08 6.32
C THR A 30 8.26 -8.60 6.52
N ARG A 31 7.49 -7.69 5.91
CA ARG A 31 7.74 -6.26 6.07
C ARG A 31 7.48 -5.82 7.51
N GLN A 32 8.44 -5.10 8.08
CA GLN A 32 8.33 -4.53 9.42
C GLN A 32 7.93 -3.06 9.34
N PRO A 33 7.19 -2.53 10.32
CA PRO A 33 6.84 -1.11 10.34
C PRO A 33 8.08 -0.27 10.63
N THR A 34 8.17 0.92 10.00
CA THR A 34 9.27 1.85 10.23
C THR A 34 8.96 2.84 11.35
N HIS A 35 7.71 3.31 11.42
CA HIS A 35 7.30 4.37 12.34
C HIS A 35 6.08 4.01 13.20
N MET A 36 5.37 2.94 12.85
CA MET A 36 4.21 2.47 13.58
C MET A 36 4.66 1.47 14.65
N PRO A 37 4.06 1.49 15.87
CA PRO A 37 4.34 0.45 16.86
C PRO A 37 4.05 -0.95 16.29
N LEU A 38 4.91 -1.91 16.60
CA LEU A 38 4.80 -3.27 16.08
C LEU A 38 3.46 -3.90 16.43
N GLU A 39 2.97 -3.70 17.65
CA GLU A 39 1.68 -4.23 18.08
C GLU A 39 0.52 -3.68 17.23
N ALA A 40 0.51 -2.37 16.95
CA ALA A 40 -0.49 -1.76 16.09
C ALA A 40 -0.42 -2.33 14.67
N HIS A 41 0.78 -2.48 14.13
CA HIS A 41 1.00 -3.09 12.82
C HIS A 41 0.42 -4.51 12.74
N GLN A 42 0.66 -5.32 13.78
CA GLN A 42 0.15 -6.69 13.85
C GLN A 42 -1.38 -6.75 13.96
N ILE A 43 -1.99 -5.83 14.71
CA ILE A 43 -3.45 -5.73 14.83
C ILE A 43 -4.06 -5.38 13.46
N ILE A 44 -3.47 -4.43 12.77
CA ILE A 44 -3.94 -4.00 11.44
C ILE A 44 -3.82 -5.16 10.44
N ASP A 45 -2.67 -5.83 10.39
CA ASP A 45 -2.47 -6.97 9.51
C ASP A 45 -3.46 -8.11 9.77
N SER A 46 -3.72 -8.40 11.05
CA SER A 46 -4.69 -9.43 11.42
C SER A 46 -6.11 -9.07 10.97
N TRP A 47 -6.48 -7.79 11.09
CA TRP A 47 -7.78 -7.33 10.62
C TRP A 47 -7.94 -7.52 9.11
N PHE A 48 -6.93 -7.13 8.32
CA PHE A 48 -6.96 -7.31 6.87
C PHE A 48 -6.95 -8.79 6.48
N GLU A 49 -6.14 -9.61 7.18
CA GLU A 49 -6.09 -11.05 6.91
C GLU A 49 -7.44 -11.72 7.16
N ASN A 50 -8.14 -11.34 8.22
CA ASN A 50 -9.47 -11.87 8.52
C ASN A 50 -10.50 -11.45 7.47
N ARG A 51 -10.37 -10.24 6.91
CA ARG A 51 -11.34 -9.70 5.97
C ARG A 51 -11.07 -10.08 4.52
N PHE A 52 -9.81 -10.07 4.09
CA PHE A 52 -9.42 -10.25 2.69
C PHE A 52 -8.46 -11.42 2.46
N SER A 53 -8.07 -12.13 3.50
CA SER A 53 -7.07 -13.22 3.45
C SER A 53 -5.67 -12.70 3.03
N ILE A 54 -5.37 -11.44 3.28
CA ILE A 54 -4.10 -10.78 2.93
C ILE A 54 -3.64 -9.94 4.12
N LYS A 55 -2.38 -10.10 4.53
CA LYS A 55 -1.72 -9.21 5.49
C LYS A 55 -1.32 -7.93 4.80
N ALA A 56 -2.25 -6.99 4.71
CA ALA A 56 -2.13 -5.85 3.81
C ALA A 56 -0.94 -4.92 4.10
N ARG A 57 -0.50 -4.79 5.36
CA ARG A 57 0.64 -3.92 5.67
C ARG A 57 1.99 -4.60 5.48
N SER A 58 2.07 -5.91 5.70
CA SER A 58 3.34 -6.64 5.68
C SER A 58 3.64 -7.39 4.39
N SER A 59 2.63 -7.65 3.52
CA SER A 59 2.83 -8.49 2.33
C SER A 59 2.59 -7.77 0.99
N THR A 60 2.22 -6.48 1.01
CA THR A 60 1.85 -5.75 -0.20
C THR A 60 2.89 -4.69 -0.61
N ILE A 61 2.74 -4.20 -1.82
CA ILE A 61 3.48 -3.05 -2.35
C ILE A 61 2.54 -1.83 -2.32
N PHE A 62 3.00 -0.72 -1.75
CA PHE A 62 2.22 0.51 -1.64
C PHE A 62 2.45 1.41 -2.85
N VAL A 63 1.37 1.84 -3.50
CA VAL A 63 1.43 2.66 -4.71
C VAL A 63 0.36 3.75 -4.69
N GLY A 64 0.49 4.71 -5.60
CA GLY A 64 -0.53 5.73 -5.88
C GLY A 64 -0.92 5.73 -7.35
N THR A 65 -2.07 6.34 -7.65
CA THR A 65 -2.58 6.44 -9.02
C THR A 65 -1.85 7.49 -9.84
N LYS A 66 -1.23 8.47 -9.17
CA LYS A 66 -0.54 9.60 -9.82
C LYS A 66 0.86 9.75 -9.25
N ARG A 67 1.76 10.31 -10.07
CA ARG A 67 3.10 10.68 -9.63
C ARG A 67 3.06 11.60 -8.42
N GLU A 68 2.14 12.57 -8.42
CA GLU A 68 1.99 13.55 -7.35
C GLU A 68 1.61 12.90 -6.02
N SER A 69 0.81 11.84 -6.04
CA SER A 69 0.37 11.16 -4.82
C SER A 69 1.52 10.47 -4.06
N VAL A 70 2.64 10.18 -4.73
CA VAL A 70 3.81 9.55 -4.10
C VAL A 70 5.02 10.48 -3.98
N SER A 71 4.94 11.70 -4.54
CA SER A 71 6.06 12.65 -4.56
C SER A 71 6.52 13.07 -3.17
N LYS A 72 5.60 13.10 -2.19
CA LYS A 72 5.93 13.43 -0.80
C LYS A 72 6.94 12.44 -0.18
N TYR A 73 7.00 11.21 -0.68
CA TYR A 73 7.95 10.20 -0.22
C TYR A 73 9.31 10.29 -0.92
N ALA A 74 9.42 11.11 -1.97
CA ALA A 74 10.63 11.32 -2.76
C ALA A 74 11.35 12.61 -2.39
N GLN A 75 11.30 13.03 -1.11
CA GLN A 75 11.88 14.29 -0.64
C GLN A 75 13.41 14.25 -0.52
N TYR A 76 13.99 13.08 -0.49
CA TYR A 76 15.42 12.91 -0.34
C TYR A 76 16.10 12.77 -1.71
N SER A 77 17.33 13.28 -1.83
CA SER A 77 18.06 13.33 -3.11
C SER A 77 18.29 11.97 -3.75
N SER A 78 18.27 10.89 -2.96
CA SER A 78 18.45 9.52 -3.46
C SER A 78 17.13 8.85 -3.88
N CYS A 79 15.98 9.49 -3.63
CA CYS A 79 14.70 8.91 -3.96
C CYS A 79 14.38 9.05 -5.44
N VAL A 80 13.76 8.02 -6.02
CA VAL A 80 13.28 8.02 -7.39
C VAL A 80 11.83 7.59 -7.43
N VAL A 81 11.03 8.19 -8.33
CA VAL A 81 9.66 7.76 -8.60
C VAL A 81 9.68 6.93 -9.88
N LYS A 82 9.11 5.75 -9.79
CA LYS A 82 8.97 4.84 -10.94
C LYS A 82 7.51 4.62 -11.28
N ARG A 83 7.26 4.37 -12.54
CA ARG A 83 6.00 3.81 -13.01
C ARG A 83 6.04 2.32 -12.72
N ILE A 84 4.95 1.80 -12.17
CA ILE A 84 4.86 0.39 -11.76
C ILE A 84 3.57 -0.23 -12.31
N SER A 85 3.68 -1.41 -12.88
CA SER A 85 2.52 -2.19 -13.32
C SER A 85 2.57 -3.58 -12.69
N PHE A 86 1.40 -4.22 -12.61
CA PHE A 86 1.22 -5.46 -11.86
C PHE A 86 0.65 -6.56 -12.75
N PRO A 87 0.96 -7.83 -12.42
CA PRO A 87 0.33 -8.96 -13.11
C PRO A 87 -1.19 -8.93 -13.00
N THR A 88 -1.85 -9.50 -13.98
CA THR A 88 -3.32 -9.48 -14.08
C THR A 88 -4.03 -10.24 -12.96
N ASP A 89 -3.33 -11.07 -12.20
CA ASP A 89 -3.87 -11.80 -11.04
C ASP A 89 -3.67 -11.08 -9.70
N SER A 90 -3.16 -9.85 -9.72
CA SER A 90 -2.91 -9.06 -8.50
C SER A 90 -4.21 -8.60 -7.84
N LYS A 91 -4.12 -8.34 -6.53
CA LYS A 91 -5.23 -7.81 -5.74
C LYS A 91 -4.88 -6.43 -5.21
N PHE A 92 -5.84 -5.52 -5.25
CA PHE A 92 -5.66 -4.11 -4.88
C PHE A 92 -6.59 -3.80 -3.71
N ILE A 93 -6.02 -3.32 -2.61
CA ILE A 93 -6.75 -2.98 -1.38
C ILE A 93 -6.61 -1.48 -1.16
N TYR A 94 -7.74 -0.79 -1.00
CA TYR A 94 -7.75 0.66 -0.81
C TYR A 94 -9.04 1.10 -0.13
N SER A 95 -9.04 2.34 0.39
CA SER A 95 -10.23 3.01 0.90
C SER A 95 -10.30 4.40 0.30
N LEU A 96 -11.45 4.75 -0.26
CA LEU A 96 -11.66 6.08 -0.84
C LEU A 96 -11.63 7.20 0.20
N SER A 97 -11.78 6.88 1.47
CA SER A 97 -11.76 7.84 2.58
C SER A 97 -10.39 7.95 3.27
N ILE A 98 -9.43 7.10 2.93
CA ILE A 98 -8.11 7.05 3.58
C ILE A 98 -7.02 7.38 2.56
N CYS A 99 -6.26 8.45 2.81
CA CYS A 99 -5.11 8.80 1.98
C CYS A 99 -3.86 8.01 2.37
N ASP A 100 -3.58 7.94 3.68
CA ASP A 100 -2.41 7.25 4.21
C ASP A 100 -2.78 6.64 5.56
N LEU A 101 -2.75 5.32 5.64
CA LEU A 101 -3.17 4.62 6.86
C LEU A 101 -2.25 4.93 8.04
N PHE A 102 -0.96 5.09 7.81
CA PHE A 102 -0.03 5.46 8.88
C PHE A 102 -0.42 6.81 9.50
N ASP A 103 -0.68 7.82 8.68
CA ASP A 103 -1.06 9.16 9.16
C ASP A 103 -2.35 9.10 9.96
N GLU A 104 -3.33 8.32 9.50
CA GLU A 104 -4.62 8.18 10.19
C GLU A 104 -4.48 7.47 11.54
N ILE A 105 -3.65 6.45 11.64
CA ILE A 105 -3.37 5.75 12.90
C ILE A 105 -2.58 6.64 13.85
N ASP A 106 -1.64 7.43 13.34
CA ASP A 106 -0.89 8.40 14.13
C ASP A 106 -1.82 9.47 14.71
N ASP A 107 -2.75 9.99 13.91
CA ASP A 107 -3.77 10.93 14.36
C ASP A 107 -4.67 10.32 15.42
N LEU A 108 -5.09 9.08 15.25
CA LEU A 108 -5.91 8.36 16.23
C LEU A 108 -5.18 8.25 17.57
N GLN A 109 -3.89 7.95 17.56
CA GLN A 109 -3.07 7.89 18.78
C GLN A 109 -2.99 9.24 19.49
N HIS A 110 -2.84 10.33 18.73
CA HIS A 110 -2.77 11.69 19.28
C HIS A 110 -4.09 12.14 19.90
N ILE A 111 -5.23 11.74 19.31
CA ILE A 111 -6.55 12.09 19.81
C ILE A 111 -6.92 11.26 21.05
N ASP A 112 -6.74 9.94 20.99
CA ASP A 112 -7.18 9.01 22.02
C ASP A 112 -6.08 8.71 23.06
N GLY A 113 -4.84 9.13 22.82
CA GLY A 113 -3.70 8.95 23.69
C GLY A 113 -3.09 7.56 23.69
N GLU A 114 -3.85 6.52 23.41
CA GLU A 114 -3.38 5.13 23.37
C GLU A 114 -4.10 4.36 22.27
N LEU A 115 -3.32 3.60 21.48
CA LEU A 115 -3.87 2.70 20.47
C LEU A 115 -4.25 1.38 21.11
N THR A 116 -5.57 1.09 21.13
CA THR A 116 -6.09 -0.21 21.56
C THR A 116 -6.51 -1.03 20.35
N LYS A 117 -6.61 -2.35 20.56
CA LYS A 117 -7.15 -3.24 19.53
C LYS A 117 -8.54 -2.79 19.09
N GLU A 118 -9.38 -2.41 20.04
CA GLU A 118 -10.76 -1.97 19.82
C GLU A 118 -10.79 -0.67 18.99
N SER A 119 -9.96 0.32 19.33
CA SER A 119 -9.92 1.60 18.62
C SER A 119 -9.41 1.43 17.18
N ILE A 120 -8.43 0.58 16.97
CA ILE A 120 -7.91 0.26 15.63
C ILE A 120 -8.97 -0.47 14.81
N HIS A 121 -9.61 -1.50 15.36
CA HIS A 121 -10.66 -2.26 14.69
C HIS A 121 -11.81 -1.36 14.28
N GLN A 122 -12.28 -0.50 15.20
CA GLN A 122 -13.38 0.42 14.89
C GLN A 122 -12.99 1.39 13.77
N PHE A 123 -11.78 1.92 13.80
CA PHE A 123 -11.29 2.78 12.73
C PHE A 123 -11.30 2.06 11.37
N LEU A 124 -10.77 0.83 11.32
CA LEU A 124 -10.70 0.06 10.09
C LEU A 124 -12.09 -0.33 9.56
N GLU A 125 -13.03 -0.68 10.46
CA GLU A 125 -14.42 -0.95 10.06
C GLU A 125 -15.08 0.28 9.45
N ASN A 126 -14.81 1.47 9.97
CA ASN A 126 -15.38 2.72 9.47
C ASN A 126 -14.69 3.22 8.20
N ALA A 127 -13.49 2.75 7.92
CA ALA A 127 -12.71 3.18 6.76
C ALA A 127 -13.26 2.64 5.44
N GLU A 128 -14.07 1.59 5.46
CA GLU A 128 -14.67 0.98 4.27
C GLU A 128 -13.63 0.52 3.24
N TYR A 129 -12.61 -0.19 3.71
CA TYR A 129 -11.62 -0.78 2.80
C TYR A 129 -12.28 -1.79 1.87
N GLN A 130 -11.85 -1.76 0.62
CA GLN A 130 -12.32 -2.67 -0.42
C GLN A 130 -11.15 -3.33 -1.15
N ILE A 131 -11.44 -4.46 -1.79
CA ILE A 131 -10.47 -5.21 -2.57
C ILE A 131 -11.01 -5.41 -3.98
N THR A 132 -10.14 -5.27 -4.98
CA THR A 132 -10.49 -5.53 -6.38
C THR A 132 -9.33 -6.22 -7.09
N SER A 133 -9.67 -7.04 -8.09
CA SER A 133 -8.70 -7.58 -9.06
C SER A 133 -8.69 -6.77 -10.37
N GLN A 134 -9.49 -5.70 -10.44
CA GLN A 134 -9.63 -4.84 -11.62
C GLN A 134 -9.01 -3.48 -11.34
N PRO A 135 -7.73 -3.25 -11.71
CA PRO A 135 -7.08 -1.98 -11.42
C PRO A 135 -7.77 -0.77 -12.05
N ASP A 136 -8.46 -0.97 -13.18
CA ASP A 136 -9.20 0.10 -13.86
C ASP A 136 -10.43 0.58 -13.07
N SER A 137 -10.90 -0.21 -12.10
CA SER A 137 -12.03 0.18 -11.26
C SER A 137 -11.65 1.21 -10.18
N ILE A 138 -10.35 1.39 -9.93
CA ILE A 138 -9.86 2.40 -8.99
C ILE A 138 -9.93 3.76 -9.68
N PRO A 139 -10.59 4.77 -9.07
CA PRO A 139 -10.68 6.09 -9.69
C PRO A 139 -9.31 6.70 -9.98
N SER A 140 -9.12 7.20 -11.19
CA SER A 140 -7.83 7.77 -11.62
C SER A 140 -7.44 9.05 -10.87
N ASP A 141 -8.40 9.70 -10.24
CA ASP A 141 -8.20 10.90 -9.40
C ASP A 141 -8.07 10.58 -7.91
N PHE A 142 -8.10 9.31 -7.52
CA PHE A 142 -7.89 8.90 -6.14
C PHE A 142 -6.43 9.20 -5.73
N LEU A 143 -6.25 9.97 -4.66
CA LEU A 143 -4.92 10.42 -4.19
C LEU A 143 -4.39 9.58 -3.03
N GLY A 144 -5.13 8.59 -2.59
CA GLY A 144 -4.76 7.77 -1.45
C GLY A 144 -3.84 6.60 -1.80
N GLU A 145 -3.43 5.92 -0.76
CA GLU A 145 -2.57 4.75 -0.81
C GLU A 145 -3.33 3.52 -1.31
N ILE A 146 -2.70 2.76 -2.19
CA ILE A 146 -3.20 1.46 -2.65
C ILE A 146 -2.19 0.40 -2.23
N MET A 147 -2.67 -0.66 -1.59
CA MET A 147 -1.87 -1.80 -1.16
C MET A 147 -2.07 -2.95 -2.13
N VAL A 148 -1.02 -3.33 -2.84
CA VAL A 148 -1.11 -4.32 -3.93
C VAL A 148 -0.47 -5.63 -3.51
N TYR A 149 -1.28 -6.69 -3.48
CA TYR A 149 -0.82 -8.06 -3.26
C TYR A 149 -0.46 -8.70 -4.59
N CYS A 150 0.82 -8.95 -4.78
CA CYS A 150 1.37 -9.48 -6.03
C CYS A 150 2.66 -10.25 -5.76
N HIS A 151 3.00 -11.21 -6.61
CA HIS A 151 4.29 -11.91 -6.56
C HIS A 151 5.40 -11.14 -7.27
N ASN A 152 5.06 -10.45 -8.36
CA ASN A 152 5.99 -9.70 -9.18
C ASN A 152 5.42 -8.34 -9.56
N PHE A 153 6.27 -7.43 -9.98
CA PHE A 153 5.89 -6.15 -10.55
C PHE A 153 6.90 -5.70 -11.59
N LEU A 154 6.48 -4.80 -12.49
CA LEU A 154 7.31 -4.27 -13.57
C LEU A 154 7.54 -2.79 -13.35
N LEU A 155 8.81 -2.38 -13.36
CA LEU A 155 9.21 -0.98 -13.18
C LEU A 155 9.66 -0.38 -14.50
N GLN A 156 9.26 0.88 -14.70
CA GLN A 156 9.68 1.70 -15.83
C GLN A 156 9.94 3.12 -15.34
N ASP A 157 10.77 3.85 -16.07
CA ASP A 157 10.98 5.28 -15.82
C ASP A 157 9.68 6.06 -16.06
N VAL A 158 9.53 7.12 -15.30
CA VAL A 158 8.40 8.04 -15.44
C VAL A 158 8.54 8.84 -16.73
#